data_291cf60001a9a5e59c9480ab9f8439bf
#
_entry.id   291cf60001a9a5e59c9480ab9f8439bf
#
_cell.length_a   1.000
_cell.length_b   1.000
_cell.length_c   1.000
_cell.angle_alpha   90.00
_cell.angle_beta   90.00
_cell.angle_gamma   90.00
#
_symmetry.space_group_name_H-M   'P 1'
#
loop_
_entity.id
_entity.type
_entity.pdbx_description
1 polymer ?
#
loop_
_entity_poly.entity_id
_entity_poly.type
_entity_poly.pdbx_seq_one_letter_code
_entity_poly.pdbx_strand_id
1 'polypeptide(L)'
;MLFRSGLGVAGMQFFGLSVGYMLFAVALVFLFALVNGISLGLTDWNPISSAFVVTVLLLATLGLHDPILALMGATVVFVSCSVAGDMQQDRSTGWRLGSNRALQFRFQAIGLVVGSVMTVVIAEFFMTAHPVLRLDQTTMSAAEAPAQWTSAMTYKFVGALRSITDPKPYQTQAILIGIALGGATEFLRKFIRSRDAYRRFVAGGKAGLATDFVIDAVLLPSPYASSFGGFVNLPTSLWFGAGGLLSSLIHTLAPQPAAGEAQLPDDMKPTSLFGGGLIAGDALAALGIGIAGLLAVL
;
A
#
# COMPACT_ATOMS: atom_id res chain seq x y z
N MET A 1 -14.70 -14.05 9.58
CA MET A 1 -14.15 -15.22 10.29
C MET A 1 -13.99 -16.41 9.36
N LEU A 2 -15.02 -16.87 8.66
CA LEU A 2 -14.99 -18.04 7.76
C LEU A 2 -13.92 -17.95 6.63
N PHE A 3 -13.69 -16.79 6.04
CA PHE A 3 -12.67 -16.61 5.00
C PHE A 3 -11.24 -16.83 5.53
N ARG A 4 -10.96 -16.36 6.75
CA ARG A 4 -9.64 -16.57 7.41
C ARG A 4 -9.39 -18.04 7.73
N SER A 5 -10.43 -18.75 8.14
CA SER A 5 -10.36 -20.19 8.42
C SER A 5 -10.19 -20.99 7.11
N GLY A 6 -10.85 -20.59 6.02
CA GLY A 6 -10.71 -21.21 4.70
C GLY A 6 -9.31 -21.07 4.12
N LEU A 7 -8.71 -19.89 4.20
CA LEU A 7 -7.32 -19.64 3.78
C LEU A 7 -6.32 -20.43 4.65
N GLY A 8 -6.61 -20.53 5.97
CA GLY A 8 -5.81 -21.33 6.88
C GLY A 8 -5.81 -22.81 6.50
N VAL A 9 -6.98 -23.40 6.26
CA VAL A 9 -7.10 -24.81 5.87
C VAL A 9 -6.46 -25.05 4.48
N ALA A 10 -6.70 -24.18 3.51
CA ALA A 10 -6.07 -24.26 2.20
C ALA A 10 -4.54 -24.16 2.31
N GLY A 11 -4.01 -23.21 3.09
CA GLY A 11 -2.57 -23.08 3.30
C GLY A 11 -1.93 -24.33 3.90
N MET A 12 -2.61 -25.00 4.83
CA MET A 12 -2.11 -26.24 5.44
C MET A 12 -2.18 -27.44 4.48
N GLN A 13 -3.28 -27.60 3.75
CA GLN A 13 -3.48 -28.76 2.89
C GLN A 13 -2.77 -28.66 1.54
N PHE A 14 -2.72 -27.46 0.96
CA PHE A 14 -2.17 -27.27 -0.39
C PHE A 14 -0.71 -26.83 -0.39
N PHE A 15 -0.23 -26.16 0.64
CA PHE A 15 1.10 -25.54 0.63
C PHE A 15 2.07 -26.11 1.66
N GLY A 16 1.64 -27.05 2.51
CA GLY A 16 2.50 -27.69 3.49
C GLY A 16 2.95 -26.81 4.66
N LEU A 17 2.34 -25.62 4.84
CA LEU A 17 2.67 -24.73 5.95
C LEU A 17 2.20 -25.36 7.28
N SER A 18 3.10 -25.46 8.26
CA SER A 18 2.74 -26.06 9.55
C SER A 18 1.69 -25.23 10.28
N VAL A 19 0.88 -25.90 11.12
CA VAL A 19 -0.21 -25.29 11.90
C VAL A 19 0.30 -24.09 12.72
N GLY A 20 1.48 -24.20 13.30
CA GLY A 20 2.06 -23.14 14.15
C GLY A 20 2.30 -21.85 13.37
N TYR A 21 2.94 -21.93 12.20
CA TYR A 21 3.18 -20.76 11.34
C TYR A 21 1.88 -20.17 10.78
N MET A 22 0.90 -21.03 10.47
CA MET A 22 -0.39 -20.55 10.00
C MET A 22 -1.16 -19.80 11.09
N LEU A 23 -1.19 -20.31 12.31
CA LEU A 23 -1.82 -19.64 13.45
C LEU A 23 -1.12 -18.31 13.74
N PHE A 24 0.20 -18.27 13.66
CA PHE A 24 0.97 -17.05 13.80
C PHE A 24 0.63 -16.02 12.71
N ALA A 25 0.59 -16.44 11.43
CA ALA A 25 0.17 -15.56 10.34
C ALA A 25 -1.26 -15.02 10.55
N VAL A 26 -2.20 -15.85 10.97
CA VAL A 26 -3.57 -15.44 11.30
C VAL A 26 -3.60 -14.44 12.45
N ALA A 27 -2.78 -14.64 13.49
CA ALA A 27 -2.65 -13.66 14.58
C ALA A 27 -2.10 -12.31 14.08
N LEU A 28 -1.09 -12.34 13.20
CA LEU A 28 -0.55 -11.13 12.57
C LEU A 28 -1.59 -10.42 11.71
N VAL A 29 -2.53 -11.14 11.07
CA VAL A 29 -3.63 -10.49 10.32
C VAL A 29 -4.45 -9.58 11.22
N PHE A 30 -4.75 -9.97 12.47
CA PHE A 30 -5.49 -9.10 13.39
C PHE A 30 -4.71 -7.83 13.72
N LEU A 31 -3.42 -7.99 14.02
CA LEU A 31 -2.55 -6.87 14.35
C LEU A 31 -2.42 -5.91 13.15
N PHE A 32 -2.04 -6.43 11.99
CA PHE A 32 -1.81 -5.59 10.81
C PHE A 32 -3.11 -5.03 10.21
N ALA A 33 -4.23 -5.75 10.25
CA ALA A 33 -5.51 -5.20 9.82
C ALA A 33 -5.93 -4.00 10.68
N LEU A 34 -5.65 -4.04 11.99
CA LEU A 34 -5.91 -2.90 12.88
C LEU A 34 -4.97 -1.72 12.56
N VAL A 35 -3.66 -1.97 12.49
CA VAL A 35 -2.66 -0.92 12.22
C VAL A 35 -2.87 -0.30 10.84
N ASN A 36 -3.09 -1.13 9.82
CA ASN A 36 -3.32 -0.67 8.46
C ASN A 36 -4.66 0.06 8.33
N GLY A 37 -5.70 -0.41 9.03
CA GLY A 37 -7.00 0.26 9.05
C GLY A 37 -6.94 1.64 9.69
N ILE A 38 -6.18 1.82 10.77
CA ILE A 38 -5.93 3.13 11.39
C ILE A 38 -5.14 4.03 10.42
N SER A 39 -4.08 3.49 9.80
CA SER A 39 -3.30 4.22 8.81
C SER A 39 -4.15 4.68 7.64
N LEU A 40 -4.95 3.78 7.08
CA LEU A 40 -5.86 4.08 5.97
C LEU A 40 -6.87 5.18 6.33
N GLY A 41 -7.45 5.12 7.54
CA GLY A 41 -8.40 6.12 8.00
C GLY A 41 -7.80 7.50 8.27
N LEU A 42 -6.49 7.58 8.54
CA LEU A 42 -5.80 8.84 8.83
C LEU A 42 -5.09 9.45 7.61
N THR A 43 -4.67 8.62 6.65
CA THR A 43 -3.74 9.02 5.58
C THR A 43 -4.18 8.59 4.19
N ASP A 44 -5.30 7.88 4.06
CA ASP A 44 -5.74 7.19 2.83
C ASP A 44 -4.70 6.21 2.27
N TRP A 45 -3.72 5.80 3.09
CA TRP A 45 -2.66 4.89 2.72
C TRP A 45 -2.73 3.58 3.49
N ASN A 46 -2.86 2.45 2.76
CA ASN A 46 -2.83 1.11 3.35
C ASN A 46 -1.43 0.50 3.20
N PRO A 47 -0.62 0.40 4.28
CA PRO A 47 0.76 -0.08 4.21
C PRO A 47 0.87 -1.61 4.11
N ILE A 48 0.09 -2.25 3.25
CA ILE A 48 0.01 -3.71 3.08
C ILE A 48 1.35 -4.35 2.70
N SER A 49 2.14 -3.67 1.87
CA SER A 49 3.47 -4.16 1.48
C SER A 49 4.45 -4.20 2.65
N SER A 50 4.32 -3.27 3.60
CA SER A 50 5.12 -3.29 4.83
C SER A 50 4.69 -4.42 5.75
N ALA A 51 3.39 -4.69 5.86
CA ALA A 51 2.88 -5.83 6.60
C ALA A 51 3.40 -7.16 6.02
N PHE A 52 3.46 -7.29 4.67
CA PHE A 52 4.06 -8.44 4.01
C PHE A 52 5.54 -8.63 4.41
N VAL A 53 6.37 -7.60 4.23
CA VAL A 53 7.81 -7.67 4.52
C VAL A 53 8.06 -8.00 5.99
N VAL A 54 7.37 -7.34 6.90
CA VAL A 54 7.52 -7.61 8.34
C VAL A 54 7.09 -9.04 8.66
N THR A 55 6.02 -9.55 8.03
CA THR A 55 5.60 -10.94 8.22
C THR A 55 6.66 -11.93 7.75
N VAL A 56 7.26 -11.71 6.56
CA VAL A 56 8.37 -12.54 6.06
C VAL A 56 9.52 -12.57 7.07
N LEU A 57 9.94 -11.41 7.57
CA LEU A 57 11.02 -11.31 8.54
C LEU A 57 10.69 -11.98 9.87
N LEU A 58 9.47 -11.81 10.38
CA LEU A 58 9.03 -12.47 11.62
C LEU A 58 8.96 -13.97 11.47
N LEU A 59 8.45 -14.50 10.35
CA LEU A 59 8.43 -15.94 10.08
C LEU A 59 9.86 -16.50 10.00
N ALA A 60 10.78 -15.77 9.38
CA ALA A 60 12.19 -16.15 9.33
C ALA A 60 12.83 -16.21 10.74
N THR A 61 12.55 -15.23 11.60
CA THR A 61 13.05 -15.25 13.00
C THR A 61 12.49 -16.40 13.83
N LEU A 62 11.32 -16.92 13.46
CA LEU A 62 10.72 -18.12 14.06
C LEU A 62 11.26 -19.43 13.47
N GLY A 63 12.24 -19.35 12.54
CA GLY A 63 12.89 -20.51 11.94
C GLY A 63 12.27 -21.00 10.63
N LEU A 64 11.37 -20.25 10.02
CA LEU A 64 10.85 -20.55 8.68
C LEU A 64 11.79 -20.00 7.61
N HIS A 65 12.70 -20.85 7.12
CA HIS A 65 13.69 -20.46 6.11
C HIS A 65 13.31 -20.86 4.67
N ASP A 66 12.21 -21.59 4.50
CA ASP A 66 11.70 -21.92 3.17
C ASP A 66 11.01 -20.68 2.57
N PRO A 67 11.50 -20.15 1.42
CA PRO A 67 10.98 -18.92 0.83
C PRO A 67 9.55 -19.07 0.31
N ILE A 68 9.16 -20.27 -0.15
CA ILE A 68 7.82 -20.53 -0.65
C ILE A 68 6.82 -20.51 0.50
N LEU A 69 7.15 -21.18 1.61
CA LEU A 69 6.32 -21.21 2.79
C LEU A 69 6.25 -19.81 3.46
N ALA A 70 7.36 -19.08 3.48
CA ALA A 70 7.36 -17.69 3.97
C ALA A 70 6.50 -16.77 3.09
N LEU A 71 6.58 -16.93 1.75
CA LEU A 71 5.72 -16.23 0.80
C LEU A 71 4.23 -16.53 1.08
N MET A 72 3.88 -17.80 1.30
CA MET A 72 2.50 -18.21 1.59
C MET A 72 1.98 -17.58 2.88
N GLY A 73 2.75 -17.66 3.98
CA GLY A 73 2.37 -17.04 5.24
C GLY A 73 2.22 -15.52 5.14
N ALA A 74 3.14 -14.86 4.46
CA ALA A 74 3.08 -13.41 4.25
C ALA A 74 1.93 -13.01 3.31
N THR A 75 1.60 -13.83 2.31
CA THR A 75 0.48 -13.59 1.40
C THR A 75 -0.87 -13.66 2.14
N VAL A 76 -1.02 -14.56 3.12
CA VAL A 76 -2.22 -14.60 3.97
C VAL A 76 -2.42 -13.25 4.68
N VAL A 77 -1.36 -12.68 5.22
CA VAL A 77 -1.41 -11.37 5.88
C VAL A 77 -1.67 -10.25 4.88
N PHE A 78 -0.95 -10.24 3.75
CA PHE A 78 -1.06 -9.24 2.71
C PHE A 78 -2.49 -9.14 2.15
N VAL A 79 -3.04 -10.28 1.67
CA VAL A 79 -4.39 -10.32 1.08
C VAL A 79 -5.45 -9.99 2.12
N SER A 80 -5.32 -10.52 3.35
CA SER A 80 -6.29 -10.25 4.40
C SER A 80 -6.31 -8.77 4.82
N CYS A 81 -5.14 -8.12 4.88
CA CYS A 81 -5.05 -6.70 5.22
C CYS A 81 -5.55 -5.81 4.06
N SER A 82 -5.30 -6.19 2.80
CA SER A 82 -5.85 -5.50 1.64
C SER A 82 -7.37 -5.52 1.66
N VAL A 83 -7.96 -6.72 1.73
CA VAL A 83 -9.41 -6.90 1.80
C VAL A 83 -10.03 -6.19 3.00
N ALA A 84 -9.36 -6.23 4.17
CA ALA A 84 -9.86 -5.53 5.36
C ALA A 84 -9.89 -4.00 5.16
N GLY A 85 -8.89 -3.44 4.48
CA GLY A 85 -8.83 -2.02 4.14
C GLY A 85 -9.94 -1.62 3.19
N ASP A 86 -10.12 -2.36 2.09
CA ASP A 86 -11.16 -2.11 1.09
C ASP A 86 -12.56 -2.19 1.72
N MET A 87 -12.82 -3.24 2.52
CA MET A 87 -14.09 -3.39 3.25
C MET A 87 -14.32 -2.26 4.25
N GLN A 88 -13.28 -1.71 4.84
CA GLN A 88 -13.38 -0.57 5.77
C GLN A 88 -13.78 0.70 5.01
N GLN A 89 -13.18 0.99 3.87
CA GLN A 89 -13.52 2.15 3.04
C GLN A 89 -14.95 2.07 2.53
N ASP A 90 -15.35 0.92 1.99
CA ASP A 90 -16.72 0.67 1.56
C ASP A 90 -17.74 0.90 2.69
N ARG A 91 -17.43 0.42 3.89
CA ARG A 91 -18.30 0.57 5.05
C ARG A 91 -18.39 2.02 5.53
N SER A 92 -17.29 2.75 5.45
CA SER A 92 -17.29 4.19 5.73
C SER A 92 -18.19 4.94 4.78
N THR A 93 -18.09 4.66 3.48
CA THR A 93 -18.95 5.22 2.44
C THR A 93 -20.42 4.81 2.64
N GLY A 94 -20.67 3.53 2.85
CA GLY A 94 -22.03 3.02 3.10
C GLY A 94 -22.69 3.62 4.34
N TRP A 95 -21.91 3.89 5.40
CA TRP A 95 -22.41 4.58 6.58
C TRP A 95 -22.85 6.01 6.27
N ARG A 96 -22.05 6.75 5.50
CA ARG A 96 -22.38 8.12 5.06
C ARG A 96 -23.62 8.18 4.19
N LEU A 97 -23.84 7.14 3.37
CA LEU A 97 -25.01 7.01 2.49
C LEU A 97 -26.23 6.39 3.19
N GLY A 98 -26.16 6.07 4.47
CA GLY A 98 -27.26 5.44 5.21
C GLY A 98 -27.54 3.98 4.81
N SER A 99 -26.58 3.27 4.20
CA SER A 99 -26.73 1.90 3.76
C SER A 99 -26.87 0.91 4.92
N ASN A 100 -27.65 -0.16 4.71
CA ASN A 100 -27.80 -1.23 5.70
C ASN A 100 -26.48 -2.02 5.81
N ARG A 101 -25.88 -1.99 7.00
CA ARG A 101 -24.56 -2.60 7.28
C ARG A 101 -24.51 -4.12 7.06
N ALA A 102 -25.58 -4.82 7.40
CA ALA A 102 -25.66 -6.28 7.24
C ALA A 102 -25.77 -6.66 5.76
N LEU A 103 -26.58 -5.91 5.00
CA LEU A 103 -26.74 -6.11 3.58
C LEU A 103 -25.44 -5.81 2.84
N GLN A 104 -24.77 -4.70 3.16
CA GLN A 104 -23.47 -4.32 2.60
C GLN A 104 -22.42 -5.43 2.84
N PHE A 105 -22.33 -5.95 4.06
CA PHE A 105 -21.39 -7.04 4.38
C PHE A 105 -21.64 -8.30 3.55
N ARG A 106 -22.92 -8.67 3.32
CA ARG A 106 -23.26 -9.84 2.49
C ARG A 106 -22.79 -9.65 1.06
N PHE A 107 -23.01 -8.47 0.47
CA PHE A 107 -22.56 -8.17 -0.88
C PHE A 107 -21.02 -8.09 -0.98
N GLN A 108 -20.35 -7.51 0.02
CA GLN A 108 -18.88 -7.54 0.09
C GLN A 108 -18.35 -8.99 0.12
N ALA A 109 -18.98 -9.87 0.91
CA ALA A 109 -18.58 -11.28 0.97
C ALA A 109 -18.76 -12.01 -0.38
N ILE A 110 -19.87 -11.76 -1.06
CA ILE A 110 -20.12 -12.31 -2.41
C ILE A 110 -19.09 -11.74 -3.40
N GLY A 111 -18.88 -10.43 -3.39
CA GLY A 111 -17.88 -9.76 -4.24
C GLY A 111 -16.47 -10.32 -4.04
N LEU A 112 -16.10 -10.62 -2.80
CA LEU A 112 -14.82 -11.22 -2.47
C LEU A 112 -14.65 -12.62 -3.11
N VAL A 113 -15.68 -13.47 -3.04
CA VAL A 113 -15.64 -14.80 -3.65
C VAL A 113 -15.54 -14.69 -5.17
N VAL A 114 -16.39 -13.89 -5.80
CA VAL A 114 -16.36 -13.68 -7.25
C VAL A 114 -15.04 -13.06 -7.69
N GLY A 115 -14.57 -12.01 -6.99
CA GLY A 115 -13.31 -11.34 -7.30
C GLY A 115 -12.10 -12.26 -7.16
N SER A 116 -12.07 -13.15 -6.16
CA SER A 116 -10.96 -14.10 -5.99
C SER A 116 -10.86 -15.08 -7.16
N VAL A 117 -11.99 -15.60 -7.66
CA VAL A 117 -12.01 -16.47 -8.84
C VAL A 117 -11.60 -15.71 -10.10
N MET A 118 -12.20 -14.53 -10.30
CA MET A 118 -11.91 -13.70 -11.48
C MET A 118 -10.45 -13.24 -11.53
N THR A 119 -9.86 -12.92 -10.39
CA THR A 119 -8.44 -12.52 -10.33
C THR A 119 -7.51 -13.62 -10.83
N VAL A 120 -7.75 -14.88 -10.44
CA VAL A 120 -6.94 -16.01 -10.92
C VAL A 120 -7.10 -16.21 -12.43
N VAL A 121 -8.34 -16.17 -12.92
CA VAL A 121 -8.63 -16.33 -14.35
C VAL A 121 -7.97 -15.21 -15.17
N ILE A 122 -8.16 -13.97 -14.76
CA ILE A 122 -7.59 -12.80 -15.45
C ILE A 122 -6.05 -12.82 -15.38
N ALA A 123 -5.46 -13.17 -14.24
CA ALA A 123 -4.01 -13.28 -14.11
C ALA A 123 -3.42 -14.32 -15.09
N GLU A 124 -4.05 -15.48 -15.24
CA GLU A 124 -3.60 -16.50 -16.19
C GLU A 124 -3.72 -16.03 -17.64
N PHE A 125 -4.80 -15.34 -17.99
CA PHE A 125 -4.95 -14.72 -19.30
C PHE A 125 -3.86 -13.69 -19.59
N PHE A 126 -3.57 -12.80 -18.65
CA PHE A 126 -2.51 -11.79 -18.81
C PHE A 126 -1.13 -12.42 -18.95
N MET A 127 -0.81 -13.43 -18.13
CA MET A 127 0.46 -14.15 -18.23
C MET A 127 0.60 -14.95 -19.53
N THR A 128 -0.50 -15.36 -20.12
CA THR A 128 -0.50 -16.03 -21.43
C THR A 128 -0.33 -15.04 -22.57
N ALA A 129 -1.03 -13.90 -22.51
CA ALA A 129 -0.90 -12.84 -23.51
C ALA A 129 0.47 -12.12 -23.45
N HIS A 130 1.07 -12.05 -22.28
CA HIS A 130 2.34 -11.36 -22.04
C HIS A 130 3.34 -12.29 -21.32
N PRO A 131 4.05 -13.17 -22.04
CA PRO A 131 4.95 -14.17 -21.44
C PRO A 131 6.04 -13.58 -20.55
N VAL A 132 6.42 -12.31 -20.76
CA VAL A 132 7.38 -11.59 -19.93
C VAL A 132 6.96 -11.52 -18.45
N LEU A 133 5.67 -11.61 -18.15
CA LEU A 133 5.15 -11.65 -16.78
C LEU A 133 5.50 -12.93 -16.02
N ARG A 134 5.89 -14.01 -16.72
CA ARG A 134 6.35 -15.27 -16.12
C ARG A 134 7.85 -15.27 -15.82
N LEU A 135 8.59 -14.24 -16.26
CA LEU A 135 10.02 -14.15 -16.06
C LEU A 135 10.35 -13.34 -14.78
N ASP A 136 11.46 -13.67 -14.16
CA ASP A 136 11.96 -12.91 -12.99
C ASP A 136 12.58 -11.59 -13.44
N GLN A 137 11.76 -10.55 -13.48
CA GLN A 137 12.19 -9.20 -13.88
C GLN A 137 13.22 -8.57 -12.94
N THR A 138 13.39 -9.09 -11.73
CA THR A 138 14.37 -8.57 -10.76
C THR A 138 15.81 -9.00 -11.10
N THR A 139 15.98 -9.97 -11.99
CA THR A 139 17.28 -10.44 -12.49
C THR A 139 17.61 -9.93 -13.88
N MET A 140 16.64 -9.30 -14.56
CA MET A 140 16.83 -8.74 -15.90
C MET A 140 17.69 -7.48 -15.86
N SER A 141 18.43 -7.24 -16.94
CA SER A 141 19.09 -5.95 -17.15
C SER A 141 18.05 -4.86 -17.42
N ALA A 142 18.39 -3.60 -17.14
CA ALA A 142 17.49 -2.48 -17.38
C ALA A 142 17.04 -2.32 -18.86
N ALA A 143 17.81 -2.88 -19.80
CA ALA A 143 17.50 -2.87 -21.22
C ALA A 143 16.49 -3.96 -21.62
N GLU A 144 16.43 -5.05 -20.87
CA GLU A 144 15.55 -6.21 -21.14
C GLU A 144 14.25 -6.12 -20.35
N ALA A 145 14.25 -5.43 -19.21
CA ALA A 145 13.07 -5.31 -18.37
C ALA A 145 12.05 -4.36 -19.03
N PRO A 146 10.83 -4.84 -19.31
CA PRO A 146 9.80 -4.03 -19.94
C PRO A 146 9.30 -2.97 -18.97
N ALA A 147 9.51 -1.70 -19.28
CA ALA A 147 9.17 -0.57 -18.40
C ALA A 147 7.70 -0.56 -17.99
N GLN A 148 6.80 -0.98 -18.86
CA GLN A 148 5.36 -1.02 -18.62
C GLN A 148 4.89 -2.08 -17.61
N TRP A 149 5.71 -3.09 -17.33
CA TRP A 149 5.38 -4.19 -16.42
C TRP A 149 6.21 -4.19 -15.13
N THR A 150 7.04 -3.17 -14.92
CA THR A 150 7.83 -3.07 -13.69
C THR A 150 6.93 -2.64 -12.51
N SER A 151 7.13 -3.29 -11.37
CA SER A 151 6.44 -2.95 -10.13
C SER A 151 7.41 -2.80 -8.98
N ALA A 152 7.39 -1.65 -8.33
CA ALA A 152 8.16 -1.40 -7.11
C ALA A 152 7.88 -2.44 -6.01
N MET A 153 6.63 -2.93 -5.94
CA MET A 153 6.23 -3.96 -4.97
C MET A 153 6.90 -5.30 -5.22
N THR A 154 7.09 -5.69 -6.48
CA THR A 154 7.81 -6.92 -6.84
C THR A 154 9.22 -6.92 -6.29
N TYR A 155 9.97 -5.84 -6.49
CA TYR A 155 11.33 -5.70 -5.94
C TYR A 155 11.36 -5.76 -4.41
N LYS A 156 10.38 -5.14 -3.75
CA LYS A 156 10.25 -5.16 -2.29
C LYS A 156 9.97 -6.57 -1.76
N PHE A 157 9.06 -7.31 -2.39
CA PHE A 157 8.70 -8.66 -1.97
C PHE A 157 9.80 -9.67 -2.25
N VAL A 158 10.37 -9.64 -3.45
CA VAL A 158 11.51 -10.51 -3.82
C VAL A 158 12.73 -10.20 -2.96
N GLY A 159 13.00 -8.92 -2.68
CA GLY A 159 14.08 -8.52 -1.77
C GLY A 159 13.91 -9.09 -0.35
N ALA A 160 12.68 -9.05 0.19
CA ALA A 160 12.38 -9.64 1.48
C ALA A 160 12.57 -11.17 1.49
N LEU A 161 12.09 -11.87 0.44
CA LEU A 161 12.24 -13.32 0.32
C LEU A 161 13.72 -13.73 0.12
N ARG A 162 14.45 -13.01 -0.71
CA ARG A 162 15.91 -13.27 -0.90
C ARG A 162 16.72 -13.04 0.36
N SER A 163 16.28 -12.18 1.26
CA SER A 163 16.96 -11.99 2.55
C SER A 163 16.93 -13.25 3.43
N ILE A 164 16.04 -14.19 3.16
CA ILE A 164 15.95 -15.48 3.85
C ILE A 164 16.85 -16.53 3.17
N THR A 165 16.85 -16.56 1.82
CA THR A 165 17.54 -17.62 1.04
C THR A 165 19.01 -17.35 0.81
N ASP A 166 19.36 -16.08 0.63
CA ASP A 166 20.75 -15.63 0.35
C ASP A 166 21.03 -14.34 1.14
N PRO A 167 21.13 -14.44 2.50
CA PRO A 167 21.32 -13.28 3.35
C PRO A 167 22.70 -12.67 3.10
N LYS A 168 22.74 -11.48 2.52
CA LYS A 168 23.98 -10.75 2.32
C LYS A 168 24.33 -9.93 3.57
N PRO A 169 25.62 -9.88 3.98
CA PRO A 169 26.04 -9.19 5.22
C PRO A 169 25.57 -7.73 5.30
N TYR A 170 25.51 -7.01 4.18
CA TYR A 170 25.08 -5.61 4.13
C TYR A 170 23.58 -5.45 4.35
N GLN A 171 22.75 -6.48 4.15
CA GLN A 171 21.28 -6.36 4.27
C GLN A 171 20.85 -6.09 5.71
N THR A 172 21.42 -6.82 6.67
CA THR A 172 21.13 -6.57 8.09
C THR A 172 21.53 -5.16 8.50
N GLN A 173 22.72 -4.72 8.06
CA GLN A 173 23.19 -3.35 8.33
C GLN A 173 22.26 -2.31 7.69
N ALA A 174 21.86 -2.49 6.43
CA ALA A 174 20.94 -1.60 5.74
C ALA A 174 19.57 -1.52 6.43
N ILE A 175 19.03 -2.66 6.89
CA ILE A 175 17.78 -2.71 7.65
C ILE A 175 17.90 -1.94 8.97
N LEU A 176 18.97 -2.17 9.72
CA LEU A 176 19.19 -1.47 11.00
C LEU A 176 19.36 0.04 10.80
N ILE A 177 20.12 0.45 9.78
CA ILE A 177 20.27 1.87 9.40
C ILE A 177 18.91 2.45 8.99
N GLY A 178 18.12 1.74 8.18
CA GLY A 178 16.79 2.17 7.77
C GLY A 178 15.84 2.35 8.95
N ILE A 179 15.83 1.43 9.90
CA ILE A 179 15.04 1.53 11.14
C ILE A 179 15.50 2.74 11.97
N ALA A 180 16.80 2.92 12.14
CA ALA A 180 17.37 4.03 12.90
C ALA A 180 17.02 5.38 12.25
N LEU A 181 17.22 5.52 10.94
CA LEU A 181 16.89 6.73 10.19
C LEU A 181 15.38 7.04 10.21
N GLY A 182 14.55 6.04 9.91
CA GLY A 182 13.10 6.22 9.93
C GLY A 182 12.57 6.56 11.31
N GLY A 183 13.07 5.89 12.36
CA GLY A 183 12.73 6.18 13.75
C GLY A 183 13.19 7.57 14.18
N ALA A 184 14.42 7.97 13.84
CA ALA A 184 14.94 9.29 14.16
C ALA A 184 14.16 10.40 13.44
N THR A 185 13.86 10.22 12.16
CA THR A 185 13.09 11.17 11.36
C THR A 185 11.69 11.36 11.94
N GLU A 186 10.98 10.28 12.23
CA GLU A 186 9.63 10.36 12.79
C GLU A 186 9.62 10.92 14.21
N PHE A 187 10.60 10.57 15.03
CA PHE A 187 10.77 11.14 16.36
C PHE A 187 11.00 12.67 16.28
N LEU A 188 11.92 13.11 15.41
CA LEU A 188 12.20 14.55 15.22
C LEU A 188 10.97 15.30 14.71
N ARG A 189 10.25 14.75 13.74
CA ARG A 189 8.98 15.32 13.25
C ARG A 189 8.00 15.54 14.38
N LYS A 190 7.71 14.49 15.14
CA LYS A 190 6.76 14.55 16.27
C LYS A 190 7.24 15.50 17.36
N PHE A 191 8.54 15.47 17.68
CA PHE A 191 9.13 16.34 18.69
C PHE A 191 9.03 17.81 18.32
N ILE A 192 9.37 18.19 17.07
CA ILE A 192 9.27 19.58 16.60
C ILE A 192 7.81 20.04 16.64
N ARG A 193 6.90 19.24 16.07
CA ARG A 193 5.47 19.54 15.98
C ARG A 193 4.74 19.54 17.34
N SER A 194 5.29 18.89 18.35
CA SER A 194 4.75 18.93 19.71
C SER A 194 5.05 20.24 20.47
N ARG A 195 6.02 21.02 19.97
CA ARG A 195 6.42 22.26 20.64
C ARG A 195 5.43 23.40 20.41
N ASP A 196 4.91 24.00 21.48
CA ASP A 196 3.94 25.11 21.38
C ASP A 196 4.53 26.34 20.69
N ALA A 197 5.84 26.59 20.86
CA ALA A 197 6.53 27.66 20.15
C ALA A 197 6.49 27.45 18.63
N TYR A 198 6.72 26.21 18.17
CA TYR A 198 6.65 25.88 16.76
C TYR A 198 5.23 26.00 16.20
N ARG A 199 4.23 25.49 16.92
CA ARG A 199 2.82 25.61 16.54
C ARG A 199 2.37 27.06 16.42
N ARG A 200 2.78 27.91 17.37
CA ARG A 200 2.51 29.36 17.33
C ARG A 200 3.20 30.03 16.15
N PHE A 201 4.44 29.66 15.86
CA PHE A 201 5.17 30.18 14.71
C PHE A 201 4.50 29.81 13.39
N VAL A 202 4.09 28.55 13.20
CA VAL A 202 3.37 28.07 11.99
C VAL A 202 2.02 28.79 11.86
N ALA A 203 1.28 28.96 12.94
CA ALA A 203 0.01 29.68 12.94
C ALA A 203 0.16 31.20 12.72
N GLY A 204 1.37 31.74 12.90
CA GLY A 204 1.64 33.18 12.81
C GLY A 204 1.67 33.79 11.43
N GLY A 205 1.59 33.00 10.35
CA GLY A 205 1.48 33.51 8.99
C GLY A 205 2.22 32.72 7.92
N LYS A 206 2.31 33.31 6.72
CA LYS A 206 2.84 32.64 5.52
C LYS A 206 4.28 32.13 5.67
N ALA A 207 5.13 32.82 6.40
CA ALA A 207 6.50 32.38 6.68
C ALA A 207 6.54 31.11 7.53
N GLY A 208 5.69 31.01 8.54
CA GLY A 208 5.54 29.81 9.37
C GLY A 208 5.08 28.61 8.56
N LEU A 209 4.06 28.80 7.71
CA LEU A 209 3.55 27.76 6.81
C LEU A 209 4.61 27.30 5.79
N ALA A 210 5.34 28.23 5.17
CA ALA A 210 6.42 27.89 4.26
C ALA A 210 7.55 27.11 4.95
N THR A 211 7.89 27.49 6.18
CA THR A 211 8.89 26.76 6.98
C THR A 211 8.42 25.37 7.35
N ASP A 212 7.15 25.19 7.75
CA ASP A 212 6.57 23.87 8.03
C ASP A 212 6.59 22.99 6.79
N PHE A 213 6.24 23.53 5.62
CA PHE A 213 6.31 22.81 4.36
C PHE A 213 7.75 22.34 4.05
N VAL A 214 8.74 23.23 4.19
CA VAL A 214 10.15 22.84 3.92
C VAL A 214 10.63 21.79 4.90
N ILE A 215 10.29 21.91 6.17
CA ILE A 215 10.66 20.93 7.19
C ILE A 215 10.00 19.57 6.87
N ASP A 216 8.71 19.55 6.57
CA ASP A 216 7.95 18.31 6.36
C ASP A 216 8.22 17.64 5.03
N ALA A 217 8.40 18.41 3.96
CA ALA A 217 8.57 17.88 2.61
C ALA A 217 10.03 17.61 2.23
N VAL A 218 10.98 18.38 2.79
CA VAL A 218 12.38 18.36 2.34
C VAL A 218 13.33 17.85 3.42
N LEU A 219 13.27 18.42 4.64
CA LEU A 219 14.25 18.13 5.69
C LEU A 219 13.93 16.87 6.47
N LEU A 220 12.68 16.68 6.81
CA LEU A 220 12.17 15.56 7.60
C LEU A 220 10.96 14.91 6.90
N PRO A 221 11.13 14.38 5.67
CA PRO A 221 10.02 13.72 4.97
C PRO A 221 9.52 12.53 5.77
N SER A 222 8.25 12.20 5.63
CA SER A 222 7.70 11.05 6.35
C SER A 222 8.45 9.77 5.94
N PRO A 223 8.71 8.84 6.88
CA PRO A 223 9.34 7.56 6.56
C PRO A 223 8.60 6.78 5.47
N TYR A 224 7.28 6.92 5.38
CA TYR A 224 6.46 6.31 4.32
C TYR A 224 6.78 6.90 2.95
N ALA A 225 6.83 8.23 2.82
CA ALA A 225 7.19 8.90 1.57
C ALA A 225 8.61 8.54 1.14
N SER A 226 9.56 8.52 2.08
CA SER A 226 10.95 8.14 1.82
C SER A 226 11.08 6.68 1.38
N SER A 227 10.34 5.76 2.03
CA SER A 227 10.30 4.35 1.65
C SER A 227 9.70 4.16 0.26
N PHE A 228 8.61 4.84 -0.05
CA PHE A 228 7.98 4.79 -1.37
C PHE A 228 8.91 5.34 -2.44
N GLY A 229 9.50 6.53 -2.23
CA GLY A 229 10.43 7.16 -3.15
C GLY A 229 11.66 6.32 -3.48
N GLY A 230 12.10 5.46 -2.55
CA GLY A 230 13.21 4.53 -2.76
C GLY A 230 12.91 3.39 -3.74
N PHE A 231 11.63 3.12 -4.03
CA PHE A 231 11.21 2.03 -4.92
C PHE A 231 10.65 2.49 -6.26
N VAL A 232 10.36 3.77 -6.43
CA VAL A 232 9.83 4.32 -7.68
C VAL A 232 10.91 5.04 -8.48
N ASN A 233 10.77 5.01 -9.80
CA ASN A 233 11.69 5.71 -10.68
C ASN A 233 11.51 7.23 -10.60
N LEU A 234 12.52 7.97 -11.03
CA LEU A 234 12.53 9.43 -10.97
C LEU A 234 11.33 10.09 -11.69
N PRO A 235 10.93 9.68 -12.90
CA PRO A 235 9.76 10.26 -13.56
C PRO A 235 8.48 10.14 -12.72
N THR A 236 8.21 8.96 -12.17
CA THR A 236 7.06 8.73 -11.30
C THR A 236 7.13 9.59 -10.04
N SER A 237 8.30 9.68 -9.40
CA SER A 237 8.50 10.54 -8.21
C SER A 237 8.24 12.02 -8.52
N LEU A 238 8.66 12.49 -9.71
CA LEU A 238 8.40 13.87 -10.14
C LEU A 238 6.91 14.13 -10.38
N TRP A 239 6.17 13.18 -10.95
CA TRP A 239 4.72 13.30 -11.11
C TRP A 239 3.99 13.37 -9.76
N PHE A 240 4.35 12.52 -8.79
CA PHE A 240 3.81 12.61 -7.43
C PHE A 240 4.13 13.94 -6.77
N GLY A 241 5.39 14.40 -6.88
CA GLY A 241 5.82 15.70 -6.36
C GLY A 241 5.06 16.87 -6.99
N ALA A 242 4.94 16.88 -8.31
CA ALA A 242 4.19 17.91 -9.04
C ALA A 242 2.70 17.91 -8.67
N GLY A 243 2.09 16.73 -8.55
CA GLY A 243 0.70 16.57 -8.12
C GLY A 243 0.48 17.11 -6.71
N GLY A 244 1.36 16.77 -5.77
CA GLY A 244 1.31 17.25 -4.39
C GLY A 244 1.45 18.78 -4.28
N LEU A 245 2.40 19.36 -5.03
CA LEU A 245 2.58 20.82 -5.11
C LEU A 245 1.36 21.51 -5.71
N LEU A 246 0.82 20.99 -6.81
CA LEU A 246 -0.37 21.54 -7.47
C LEU A 246 -1.60 21.46 -6.55
N SER A 247 -1.81 20.33 -5.91
CA SER A 247 -2.90 20.16 -4.94
C SER A 247 -2.77 21.14 -3.77
N SER A 248 -1.57 21.29 -3.20
CA SER A 248 -1.31 22.25 -2.13
C SER A 248 -1.56 23.68 -2.57
N LEU A 249 -1.14 24.06 -3.80
CA LEU A 249 -1.38 25.37 -4.38
C LEU A 249 -2.88 25.64 -4.56
N ILE A 250 -3.62 24.69 -5.13
CA ILE A 250 -5.08 24.80 -5.32
C ILE A 250 -5.77 24.99 -3.96
N HIS A 251 -5.42 24.19 -2.96
CA HIS A 251 -5.97 24.33 -1.61
C HIS A 251 -5.66 25.69 -0.96
N THR A 252 -4.46 26.22 -1.21
CA THR A 252 -4.05 27.51 -0.66
C THR A 252 -4.76 28.69 -1.33
N LEU A 253 -5.05 28.56 -2.64
CA LEU A 253 -5.73 29.59 -3.43
C LEU A 253 -7.26 29.47 -3.39
N ALA A 254 -7.79 28.31 -3.02
CA ALA A 254 -9.23 28.11 -2.94
C ALA A 254 -9.86 29.04 -1.89
N PRO A 255 -11.05 29.61 -2.16
CA PRO A 255 -11.79 30.38 -1.18
C PRO A 255 -12.04 29.54 0.08
N GLN A 256 -11.74 30.09 1.24
CA GLN A 256 -12.09 29.44 2.50
C GLN A 256 -13.61 29.39 2.65
N PRO A 257 -14.21 28.25 3.08
CA PRO A 257 -15.64 28.16 3.33
C PRO A 257 -16.07 29.24 4.33
N ALA A 258 -17.27 29.79 4.11
CA ALA A 258 -17.82 30.78 5.04
C ALA A 258 -18.00 30.18 6.44
N ALA A 259 -17.84 31.00 7.47
CA ALA A 259 -18.02 30.57 8.86
C ALA A 259 -19.44 30.02 9.04
N GLY A 260 -19.58 28.71 9.30
CA GLY A 260 -20.87 28.03 9.47
C GLY A 260 -21.26 27.09 8.31
N GLU A 261 -20.56 27.09 7.18
CA GLU A 261 -20.76 26.06 6.17
C GLU A 261 -20.13 24.74 6.62
N ALA A 262 -20.88 23.65 6.46
CA ALA A 262 -20.35 22.30 6.70
C ALA A 262 -19.22 22.02 5.70
N GLN A 263 -18.02 21.83 6.21
CA GLN A 263 -16.90 21.44 5.36
C GLN A 263 -17.14 20.02 4.83
N LEU A 264 -17.07 19.88 3.51
CA LEU A 264 -17.07 18.56 2.88
C LEU A 264 -15.83 17.78 3.36
N PRO A 265 -15.97 16.49 3.66
CA PRO A 265 -14.82 15.61 3.87
C PRO A 265 -13.83 15.71 2.72
N ASP A 266 -12.53 15.56 3.01
CA ASP A 266 -11.46 15.77 2.02
C ASP A 266 -11.60 14.87 0.78
N ASP A 267 -12.09 13.65 0.96
CA ASP A 267 -12.39 12.69 -0.10
C ASP A 267 -13.59 13.07 -0.98
N MET A 268 -14.46 13.97 -0.51
CA MET A 268 -15.61 14.49 -1.27
C MET A 268 -15.36 15.84 -1.93
N LYS A 269 -14.18 16.40 -1.77
CA LYS A 269 -13.83 17.66 -2.45
C LYS A 269 -13.71 17.44 -3.96
N PRO A 270 -14.08 18.43 -4.79
CA PRO A 270 -13.99 18.32 -6.25
C PRO A 270 -12.63 17.91 -6.75
N THR A 271 -11.55 18.39 -6.12
CA THR A 271 -10.16 18.02 -6.46
C THR A 271 -9.86 16.54 -6.22
N SER A 272 -10.35 15.97 -5.12
CA SER A 272 -10.18 14.56 -4.79
C SER A 272 -11.00 13.68 -5.73
N LEU A 273 -12.24 14.07 -6.02
CA LEU A 273 -13.12 13.36 -6.97
C LEU A 273 -12.55 13.38 -8.39
N PHE A 274 -12.01 14.52 -8.84
CA PHE A 274 -11.35 14.64 -10.13
C PHE A 274 -10.10 13.76 -10.21
N GLY A 275 -9.24 13.80 -9.19
CA GLY A 275 -8.06 12.94 -9.10
C GLY A 275 -8.40 11.45 -9.08
N GLY A 276 -9.41 11.06 -8.29
CA GLY A 276 -9.94 9.70 -8.26
C GLY A 276 -10.49 9.25 -9.62
N GLY A 277 -11.19 10.13 -10.33
CA GLY A 277 -11.70 9.88 -11.67
C GLY A 277 -10.57 9.65 -12.70
N LEU A 278 -9.49 10.43 -12.62
CA LEU A 278 -8.31 10.23 -13.48
C LEU A 278 -7.62 8.89 -13.22
N ILE A 279 -7.42 8.52 -11.94
CA ILE A 279 -6.82 7.23 -11.56
C ILE A 279 -7.69 6.06 -12.05
N ALA A 280 -9.01 6.15 -11.84
CA ALA A 280 -9.93 5.12 -12.30
C ALA A 280 -9.95 5.03 -13.85
N GLY A 281 -9.90 6.16 -14.54
CA GLY A 281 -9.82 6.22 -16.00
C GLY A 281 -8.55 5.58 -16.55
N ASP A 282 -7.40 5.87 -15.93
CA ASP A 282 -6.11 5.26 -16.29
C ASP A 282 -6.15 3.73 -16.11
N ALA A 283 -6.65 3.26 -14.97
CA ALA A 283 -6.79 1.83 -14.69
C ALA A 283 -7.71 1.11 -15.70
N LEU A 284 -8.84 1.73 -16.08
CA LEU A 284 -9.74 1.20 -17.09
C LEU A 284 -9.12 1.20 -18.49
N ALA A 285 -8.35 2.24 -18.84
CA ALA A 285 -7.61 2.29 -20.11
C ALA A 285 -6.55 1.20 -20.17
N ALA A 286 -5.77 1.01 -19.09
CA ALA A 286 -4.77 -0.05 -18.99
C ALA A 286 -5.41 -1.44 -19.11
N LEU A 287 -6.55 -1.68 -18.46
CA LEU A 287 -7.32 -2.92 -18.61
C LEU A 287 -7.79 -3.12 -20.05
N GLY A 288 -8.32 -2.06 -20.70
CA GLY A 288 -8.76 -2.09 -22.10
C GLY A 288 -7.62 -2.45 -23.06
N ILE A 289 -6.44 -1.86 -22.87
CA ILE A 289 -5.23 -2.17 -23.66
C ILE A 289 -4.80 -3.63 -23.42
N GLY A 290 -4.85 -4.10 -22.16
CA GLY A 290 -4.54 -5.50 -21.83
C GLY A 290 -5.48 -6.48 -22.50
N ILE A 291 -6.80 -6.21 -22.50
CA ILE A 291 -7.80 -7.03 -23.20
C ILE A 291 -7.59 -6.99 -24.71
N ALA A 292 -7.35 -5.82 -25.30
CA ALA A 292 -7.06 -5.70 -26.73
C ALA A 292 -5.80 -6.49 -27.13
N GLY A 293 -4.75 -6.45 -26.31
CA GLY A 293 -3.56 -7.26 -26.50
C GLY A 293 -3.85 -8.76 -26.45
N LEU A 294 -4.71 -9.21 -25.53
CA LEU A 294 -5.15 -10.59 -25.44
C LEU A 294 -5.92 -11.03 -26.70
N LEU A 295 -6.88 -10.21 -27.14
CA LEU A 295 -7.67 -10.51 -28.36
C LEU A 295 -6.81 -10.53 -29.63
N ALA A 296 -5.70 -9.80 -29.67
CA ALA A 296 -4.78 -9.82 -30.80
C ALA A 296 -3.90 -11.09 -30.85
N VAL A 297 -3.80 -11.82 -29.75
CA VAL A 297 -3.00 -13.08 -29.65
C VAL A 297 -3.89 -14.34 -29.82
N LEU A 298 -5.19 -14.22 -29.58
CA LEU A 298 -6.21 -15.26 -29.82
C LEU A 298 -6.61 -15.30 -31.29
#